data_dfd7d1d62b85af0b2a11228064e32e6c
#
_entry.id   dfd7d1d62b85af0b2a11228064e32e6c
#
_cell.length_a   1.000
_cell.length_b   1.000
_cell.length_c   1.000
_cell.angle_alpha   90.00
_cell.angle_beta   90.00
_cell.angle_gamma   90.00
#
_symmetry.space_group_name_H-M   'P 1'
#
loop_
_entity.id
_entity.type
_entity.pdbx_description
1 polymer ?
#
loop_
_entity_poly.entity_id
_entity_poly.type
_entity_poly.pdbx_seq_one_letter_code
_entity_poly.pdbx_strand_id
1 'polypeptide(L)'
;MTPKPSNVTFYRTAAAAHEAGLRACKRCLPDAVPGSPDWNIHDDIASRAMRLIADGTVERDGVSGLAHRLGYTPRHLGRVLVNELGAGPLALSRAHRAQTARTLLVSTDLPIAGLAFAAGFSSIRQFNETVQAVYGLTPTALRLGASRETTASKNAGGTATQISLRLPARAPFDGAGLMAFFAAHAIADVETADAHSFARSVQLPGGVGQIELRLDGADAVLCMARLENIADLSTLVSRVRRLLDLDADSAAIDESLSADPTFAPLVSARPGLRLPGSLDIAETLFRTIIGQQISVASARTVLGRLSRELSATPGLFPTALEIAEHGAGVLRGPATRVRSILGAARAIADGSLSLDLGMPTDEFTTRLTALPGIGPWTAGYLAMRVLGNPDILLASDLVMLASAARLGLPTTARTLAAHGARWAPWRSYAGLHLWGAAGR
;
A
#
# COMPACT_ATOMS: atom_id res chain seq x y z
N MET A 1 -18.56 -21.35 -23.02
CA MET A 1 -19.58 -20.59 -23.79
C MET A 1 -19.33 -19.11 -23.46
N THR A 2 -18.96 -18.30 -24.43
CA THR A 2 -18.73 -16.86 -24.26
C THR A 2 -20.08 -16.13 -24.36
N PRO A 3 -20.44 -15.24 -23.42
CA PRO A 3 -21.71 -14.52 -23.49
C PRO A 3 -21.74 -13.59 -24.72
N LYS A 4 -22.93 -13.36 -25.27
CA LYS A 4 -23.10 -12.39 -26.35
C LYS A 4 -22.81 -10.97 -25.81
N PRO A 5 -22.15 -10.07 -26.57
CA PRO A 5 -21.82 -8.71 -26.09
C PRO A 5 -23.04 -7.93 -25.57
N SER A 6 -24.21 -8.14 -26.16
CA SER A 6 -25.47 -7.50 -25.72
C SER A 6 -25.95 -7.93 -24.31
N ASN A 7 -25.40 -9.03 -23.77
CA ASN A 7 -25.75 -9.57 -22.46
C ASN A 7 -24.65 -9.32 -21.43
N VAL A 8 -23.69 -8.43 -21.73
CA VAL A 8 -22.58 -8.07 -20.84
C VAL A 8 -22.81 -6.65 -20.33
N THR A 9 -22.82 -6.50 -19.04
CA THR A 9 -22.87 -5.18 -18.36
C THR A 9 -21.61 -5.03 -17.52
N PHE A 10 -20.95 -3.89 -17.64
CA PHE A 10 -19.76 -3.57 -16.88
C PHE A 10 -20.13 -2.72 -15.67
N TYR A 11 -19.53 -3.02 -14.53
CA TYR A 11 -19.68 -2.28 -13.29
C TYR A 11 -18.32 -1.75 -12.84
N ARG A 12 -18.28 -0.55 -12.30
CA ARG A 12 -17.02 0.08 -11.83
C ARG A 12 -16.42 -0.65 -10.63
N THR A 13 -17.26 -1.27 -9.80
CA THR A 13 -16.82 -1.99 -8.59
C THR A 13 -17.61 -3.28 -8.41
N ALA A 14 -17.02 -4.24 -7.69
CA ALA A 14 -17.73 -5.43 -7.24
C ALA A 14 -18.95 -5.06 -6.36
N ALA A 15 -18.83 -4.01 -5.53
CA ALA A 15 -19.93 -3.49 -4.72
C ALA A 15 -21.11 -3.03 -5.59
N ALA A 16 -20.86 -2.29 -6.69
CA ALA A 16 -21.90 -1.86 -7.62
C ALA A 16 -22.59 -3.04 -8.31
N ALA A 17 -21.83 -4.07 -8.69
CA ALA A 17 -22.40 -5.29 -9.26
C ALA A 17 -23.28 -6.05 -8.24
N HIS A 18 -22.86 -6.12 -6.97
CA HIS A 18 -23.65 -6.74 -5.90
C HIS A 18 -24.94 -5.94 -5.60
N GLU A 19 -24.88 -4.61 -5.57
CA GLU A 19 -26.06 -3.73 -5.43
C GLU A 19 -27.05 -3.93 -6.57
N ALA A 20 -26.58 -4.23 -7.78
CA ALA A 20 -27.40 -4.60 -8.93
C ALA A 20 -27.91 -6.05 -8.89
N GLY A 21 -27.69 -6.80 -7.78
CA GLY A 21 -28.15 -8.17 -7.58
C GLY A 21 -27.28 -9.25 -8.22
N LEU A 22 -26.10 -8.89 -8.75
CA LEU A 22 -25.17 -9.85 -9.32
C LEU A 22 -24.31 -10.48 -8.23
N ARG A 23 -23.83 -11.68 -8.49
CA ARG A 23 -22.93 -12.43 -7.59
C ARG A 23 -21.64 -12.77 -8.29
N ALA A 24 -20.57 -12.93 -7.52
CA ALA A 24 -19.29 -13.41 -8.02
C ALA A 24 -19.45 -14.77 -8.72
N CYS A 25 -18.79 -14.91 -9.87
CA CYS A 25 -18.81 -16.16 -10.62
C CYS A 25 -18.15 -17.29 -9.81
N LYS A 26 -18.88 -18.38 -9.56
CA LYS A 26 -18.39 -19.53 -8.78
C LYS A 26 -17.20 -20.26 -9.44
N ARG A 27 -17.04 -20.11 -10.76
CA ARG A 27 -15.99 -20.78 -11.53
C ARG A 27 -14.70 -19.96 -11.56
N CYS A 28 -14.78 -18.68 -11.91
CA CYS A 28 -13.59 -17.82 -12.07
C CYS A 28 -13.30 -16.94 -10.86
N LEU A 29 -14.27 -16.79 -9.92
CA LEU A 29 -14.13 -16.01 -8.69
C LEU A 29 -13.40 -14.67 -8.97
N PRO A 30 -13.98 -13.75 -9.73
CA PRO A 30 -13.31 -12.56 -10.29
C PRO A 30 -12.70 -11.65 -9.23
N ASP A 31 -13.15 -11.75 -7.98
CA ASP A 31 -12.62 -10.99 -6.85
C ASP A 31 -11.37 -11.63 -6.21
N ALA A 32 -10.83 -12.69 -6.81
CA ALA A 32 -9.66 -13.40 -6.28
C ALA A 32 -8.39 -12.54 -6.35
N VAL A 33 -8.29 -11.71 -7.39
CA VAL A 33 -7.27 -10.69 -7.54
C VAL A 33 -7.99 -9.34 -7.59
N PRO A 34 -7.75 -8.44 -6.62
CA PRO A 34 -8.33 -7.10 -6.67
C PRO A 34 -7.93 -6.42 -7.97
N GLY A 35 -8.90 -5.89 -8.71
CA GLY A 35 -8.61 -5.06 -9.86
C GLY A 35 -7.88 -3.79 -9.43
N SER A 36 -6.99 -3.24 -10.27
CA SER A 36 -6.62 -1.84 -10.16
C SER A 36 -7.85 -1.03 -10.54
N PRO A 37 -8.51 -0.42 -9.60
CA PRO A 37 -9.69 0.35 -9.92
C PRO A 37 -9.26 1.63 -10.65
N ASP A 38 -10.03 2.06 -11.66
CA ASP A 38 -9.77 3.31 -12.39
C ASP A 38 -9.63 4.53 -11.46
N TRP A 39 -10.26 4.47 -10.27
CA TRP A 39 -10.15 5.52 -9.25
C TRP A 39 -8.75 5.65 -8.61
N ASN A 40 -7.88 4.64 -8.68
CA ASN A 40 -6.50 4.75 -8.19
C ASN A 40 -5.63 5.65 -9.08
N ILE A 41 -6.10 5.95 -10.28
CA ILE A 41 -5.41 6.82 -11.24
C ILE A 41 -5.61 8.29 -10.89
N HIS A 42 -6.76 8.63 -10.28
CA HIS A 42 -7.12 10.01 -9.92
C HIS A 42 -7.12 10.19 -8.40
N ASP A 43 -6.52 11.26 -7.92
CA ASP A 43 -6.56 11.64 -6.49
C ASP A 43 -7.85 12.40 -6.17
N ASP A 44 -8.97 11.71 -6.36
CA ASP A 44 -10.31 12.22 -6.09
C ASP A 44 -10.86 11.70 -4.74
N ILE A 45 -12.07 12.14 -4.38
CA ILE A 45 -12.74 11.74 -3.14
C ILE A 45 -12.94 10.22 -3.10
N ALA A 46 -13.17 9.58 -4.23
CA ALA A 46 -13.40 8.14 -4.32
C ALA A 46 -12.12 7.36 -3.99
N SER A 47 -10.98 7.73 -4.55
CA SER A 47 -9.66 7.15 -4.24
C SER A 47 -9.32 7.28 -2.77
N ARG A 48 -9.49 8.48 -2.22
CA ARG A 48 -9.26 8.80 -0.82
C ARG A 48 -10.14 7.97 0.11
N ALA A 49 -11.44 7.88 -0.20
CA ALA A 49 -12.38 7.06 0.54
C ALA A 49 -11.99 5.58 0.52
N MET A 50 -11.60 5.05 -0.64
CA MET A 50 -11.20 3.66 -0.77
C MET A 50 -9.91 3.34 0.00
N ARG A 51 -8.92 4.25 0.03
CA ARG A 51 -7.72 4.08 0.88
C ARG A 51 -8.09 3.96 2.36
N LEU A 52 -9.00 4.80 2.85
CA LEU A 52 -9.47 4.77 4.24
C LEU A 52 -10.36 3.55 4.54
N ILE A 53 -11.23 3.15 3.62
CA ILE A 53 -12.04 1.93 3.74
C ILE A 53 -11.13 0.70 3.84
N ALA A 54 -10.12 0.61 2.98
CA ALA A 54 -9.16 -0.49 3.00
C ALA A 54 -8.32 -0.52 4.30
N ASP A 55 -8.03 0.63 4.90
CA ASP A 55 -7.36 0.71 6.21
C ASP A 55 -8.31 0.44 7.40
N GLY A 56 -9.59 0.11 7.17
CA GLY A 56 -10.57 -0.26 8.19
C GLY A 56 -11.21 0.93 8.90
N THR A 57 -11.23 2.12 8.32
CA THR A 57 -11.82 3.32 8.95
C THR A 57 -13.32 3.15 9.19
N VAL A 58 -14.06 2.53 8.25
CA VAL A 58 -15.50 2.35 8.42
C VAL A 58 -15.81 1.36 9.54
N GLU A 59 -15.00 0.36 9.75
CA GLU A 59 -15.13 -0.63 10.81
C GLU A 59 -14.88 -0.03 12.20
N ARG A 60 -13.92 0.89 12.30
CA ARG A 60 -13.55 1.55 13.57
C ARG A 60 -14.45 2.75 13.89
N ASP A 61 -14.65 3.62 12.91
CA ASP A 61 -15.17 4.98 13.11
C ASP A 61 -16.56 5.18 12.44
N GLY A 62 -17.05 4.15 11.71
CA GLY A 62 -18.30 4.22 10.94
C GLY A 62 -18.20 5.14 9.72
N VAL A 63 -19.33 5.30 9.02
CA VAL A 63 -19.42 6.21 7.85
C VAL A 63 -19.23 7.68 8.26
N SER A 64 -19.63 8.03 9.46
CA SER A 64 -19.45 9.40 9.99
C SER A 64 -17.97 9.72 10.19
N GLY A 65 -17.18 8.78 10.73
CA GLY A 65 -15.74 8.93 10.88
C GLY A 65 -15.03 9.01 9.52
N LEU A 66 -15.41 8.16 8.56
CA LEU A 66 -14.91 8.25 7.19
C LEU A 66 -15.17 9.62 6.56
N ALA A 67 -16.41 10.10 6.66
CA ALA A 67 -16.81 11.39 6.10
C ALA A 67 -16.09 12.57 6.77
N HIS A 68 -15.93 12.53 8.09
CA HIS A 68 -15.19 13.53 8.86
C HIS A 68 -13.72 13.62 8.41
N ARG A 69 -13.04 12.47 8.29
CA ARG A 69 -11.63 12.40 7.83
C ARG A 69 -11.44 12.93 6.40
N LEU A 70 -12.46 12.81 5.57
CA LEU A 70 -12.44 13.32 4.20
C LEU A 70 -12.87 14.80 4.10
N GLY A 71 -13.38 15.40 5.18
CA GLY A 71 -13.85 16.78 5.20
C GLY A 71 -15.27 16.96 4.63
N TYR A 72 -16.11 15.90 4.66
CA TYR A 72 -17.45 15.93 4.09
C TYR A 72 -18.53 15.50 5.08
N THR A 73 -19.79 15.78 4.75
CA THR A 73 -20.93 15.16 5.45
C THR A 73 -21.15 13.74 4.94
N PRO A 74 -21.67 12.80 5.76
CA PRO A 74 -21.98 11.44 5.33
C PRO A 74 -22.89 11.37 4.10
N ARG A 75 -23.87 12.27 4.00
CA ARG A 75 -24.79 12.35 2.86
C ARG A 75 -24.09 12.78 1.57
N HIS A 76 -23.18 13.77 1.64
CA HIS A 76 -22.41 14.23 0.48
C HIS A 76 -21.46 13.14 -0.01
N LEU A 77 -20.69 12.55 0.92
CA LEU A 77 -19.79 11.45 0.62
C LEU A 77 -20.53 10.27 -0.04
N GLY A 78 -21.69 9.87 0.53
CA GLY A 78 -22.51 8.79 -0.03
C GLY A 78 -22.92 9.07 -1.47
N ARG A 79 -23.36 10.29 -1.79
CA ARG A 79 -23.75 10.69 -3.14
C ARG A 79 -22.55 10.66 -4.12
N VAL A 80 -21.38 11.18 -3.69
CA VAL A 80 -20.17 11.16 -4.53
C VAL A 80 -19.75 9.72 -4.82
N LEU A 81 -19.67 8.85 -3.81
CA LEU A 81 -19.25 7.46 -4.00
C LEU A 81 -20.22 6.67 -4.89
N VAL A 82 -21.53 6.90 -4.74
CA VAL A 82 -22.52 6.27 -5.65
C VAL A 82 -22.32 6.73 -7.09
N ASN A 83 -22.08 8.03 -7.33
CA ASN A 83 -21.86 8.55 -8.66
C ASN A 83 -20.56 8.04 -9.28
N GLU A 84 -19.47 8.02 -8.50
CA GLU A 84 -18.13 7.64 -9.00
C GLU A 84 -17.90 6.12 -9.03
N LEU A 85 -18.37 5.40 -8.02
CA LEU A 85 -18.07 3.97 -7.84
C LEU A 85 -19.30 3.06 -7.99
N GLY A 86 -20.48 3.64 -8.15
CA GLY A 86 -21.73 2.90 -8.28
C GLY A 86 -22.26 2.32 -6.96
N ALA A 87 -21.64 2.63 -5.82
CA ALA A 87 -22.05 2.09 -4.51
C ALA A 87 -21.70 3.06 -3.38
N GLY A 88 -22.50 3.05 -2.31
CA GLY A 88 -22.26 3.87 -1.13
C GLY A 88 -21.17 3.29 -0.19
N PRO A 89 -20.72 4.08 0.81
CA PRO A 89 -19.58 3.72 1.65
C PRO A 89 -19.77 2.41 2.43
N LEU A 90 -20.97 2.10 2.90
CA LEU A 90 -21.26 0.82 3.59
C LEU A 90 -21.18 -0.38 2.65
N ALA A 91 -21.66 -0.25 1.41
CA ALA A 91 -21.61 -1.31 0.41
C ALA A 91 -20.16 -1.56 -0.03
N LEU A 92 -19.37 -0.49 -0.21
CA LEU A 92 -17.93 -0.58 -0.52
C LEU A 92 -17.15 -1.25 0.61
N SER A 93 -17.36 -0.85 1.87
CA SER A 93 -16.76 -1.49 3.05
C SER A 93 -17.20 -2.97 3.18
N ARG A 94 -18.48 -3.26 2.95
CA ARG A 94 -19.01 -4.64 2.95
C ARG A 94 -18.33 -5.50 1.87
N ALA A 95 -18.17 -4.98 0.66
CA ALA A 95 -17.49 -5.69 -0.41
C ALA A 95 -16.01 -5.93 -0.09
N HIS A 96 -15.31 -4.94 0.48
CA HIS A 96 -13.93 -5.07 0.95
C HIS A 96 -13.81 -6.16 2.02
N ARG A 97 -14.69 -6.16 3.04
CA ARG A 97 -14.70 -7.22 4.08
C ARG A 97 -15.01 -8.60 3.51
N ALA A 98 -15.94 -8.69 2.56
CA ALA A 98 -16.26 -9.96 1.92
C ALA A 98 -15.04 -10.52 1.16
N GLN A 99 -14.29 -9.68 0.47
CA GLN A 99 -13.07 -10.06 -0.22
C GLN A 99 -11.97 -10.49 0.77
N THR A 100 -11.75 -9.73 1.84
CA THR A 100 -10.83 -10.12 2.93
C THR A 100 -11.24 -11.46 3.52
N ALA A 101 -12.53 -11.65 3.83
CA ALA A 101 -13.07 -12.91 4.34
C ALA A 101 -12.78 -14.08 3.41
N ARG A 102 -12.99 -13.90 2.10
CA ARG A 102 -12.65 -14.92 1.11
C ARG A 102 -11.17 -15.23 1.08
N THR A 103 -10.31 -14.22 1.03
CA THR A 103 -8.85 -14.41 1.07
C THR A 103 -8.46 -15.24 2.30
N LEU A 104 -8.99 -14.91 3.47
CA LEU A 104 -8.70 -15.64 4.71
C LEU A 104 -9.26 -17.07 4.70
N LEU A 105 -10.46 -17.26 4.16
CA LEU A 105 -11.09 -18.59 4.06
C LEU A 105 -10.30 -19.57 3.19
N VAL A 106 -9.72 -19.08 2.08
CA VAL A 106 -9.00 -19.94 1.13
C VAL A 106 -7.52 -20.09 1.46
N SER A 107 -6.94 -19.19 2.25
CA SER A 107 -5.50 -19.16 2.53
C SER A 107 -5.14 -19.47 3.98
N THR A 108 -6.13 -19.72 4.87
CA THR A 108 -5.85 -20.01 6.29
C THR A 108 -6.70 -21.16 6.84
N ASP A 109 -6.18 -21.83 7.87
CA ASP A 109 -6.92 -22.83 8.66
C ASP A 109 -7.56 -22.23 9.93
N LEU A 110 -7.65 -20.90 10.03
CA LEU A 110 -8.26 -20.22 11.17
C LEU A 110 -9.70 -20.73 11.42
N PRO A 111 -10.13 -20.92 12.67
CA PRO A 111 -11.52 -21.19 12.98
C PRO A 111 -12.45 -20.15 12.37
N ILE A 112 -13.61 -20.57 11.85
CA ILE A 112 -14.58 -19.67 11.19
C ILE A 112 -14.95 -18.47 12.09
N ALA A 113 -15.07 -18.69 13.40
CA ALA A 113 -15.36 -17.63 14.35
C ALA A 113 -14.25 -16.58 14.42
N GLY A 114 -12.98 -16.99 14.53
CA GLY A 114 -11.84 -16.08 14.52
C GLY A 114 -11.70 -15.34 13.19
N LEU A 115 -11.98 -16.03 12.08
CA LEU A 115 -11.91 -15.47 10.75
C LEU A 115 -12.95 -14.37 10.52
N ALA A 116 -14.16 -14.48 11.09
CA ALA A 116 -15.17 -13.43 11.01
C ALA A 116 -14.66 -12.10 11.59
N PHE A 117 -14.04 -12.13 12.76
CA PHE A 117 -13.47 -10.94 13.38
C PHE A 117 -12.20 -10.46 12.65
N ALA A 118 -11.35 -11.38 12.21
CA ALA A 118 -10.15 -11.08 11.42
C ALA A 118 -10.48 -10.37 10.09
N ALA A 119 -11.64 -10.66 9.50
CA ALA A 119 -12.13 -10.00 8.28
C ALA A 119 -12.89 -8.67 8.56
N GLY A 120 -12.89 -8.19 9.81
CA GLY A 120 -13.52 -6.92 10.19
C GLY A 120 -15.02 -6.97 10.39
N PHE A 121 -15.61 -8.16 10.63
CA PHE A 121 -17.04 -8.27 10.98
C PHE A 121 -17.24 -8.16 12.47
N SER A 122 -18.30 -7.50 12.88
CA SER A 122 -18.67 -7.35 14.30
C SER A 122 -19.35 -8.61 14.88
N SER A 123 -19.81 -9.55 14.03
CA SER A 123 -20.42 -10.80 14.46
C SER A 123 -20.29 -11.92 13.41
N ILE A 124 -20.26 -13.16 13.89
CA ILE A 124 -20.25 -14.37 13.02
C ILE A 124 -21.52 -14.43 12.15
N ARG A 125 -22.65 -13.96 12.67
CA ARG A 125 -23.91 -13.91 11.91
C ARG A 125 -23.76 -13.01 10.68
N GLN A 126 -23.31 -11.76 10.87
CA GLN A 126 -23.11 -10.80 9.79
C GLN A 126 -22.09 -11.33 8.75
N PHE A 127 -21.03 -11.97 9.21
CA PHE A 127 -20.06 -12.63 8.35
C PHE A 127 -20.71 -13.70 7.47
N ASN A 128 -21.46 -14.64 8.07
CA ASN A 128 -22.12 -15.73 7.33
C ASN A 128 -23.12 -15.18 6.31
N GLU A 129 -23.96 -14.22 6.71
CA GLU A 129 -24.94 -13.57 5.84
C GLU A 129 -24.24 -12.84 4.66
N THR A 130 -23.13 -12.15 4.93
CA THR A 130 -22.40 -11.42 3.89
C THR A 130 -21.72 -12.37 2.91
N VAL A 131 -21.02 -13.39 3.40
CA VAL A 131 -20.35 -14.40 2.54
C VAL A 131 -21.39 -15.14 1.67
N GLN A 132 -22.52 -15.53 2.26
CA GLN A 132 -23.60 -16.18 1.53
C GLN A 132 -24.22 -15.25 0.49
N ALA A 133 -24.44 -13.98 0.81
CA ALA A 133 -25.01 -13.01 -0.13
C ALA A 133 -24.09 -12.74 -1.31
N VAL A 134 -22.80 -12.56 -1.07
CA VAL A 134 -21.79 -12.19 -2.09
C VAL A 134 -21.41 -13.40 -2.96
N TYR A 135 -21.12 -14.54 -2.34
CA TYR A 135 -20.57 -15.71 -3.05
C TYR A 135 -21.59 -16.82 -3.31
N GLY A 136 -22.78 -16.75 -2.72
CA GLY A 136 -23.80 -17.78 -2.84
C GLY A 136 -23.41 -19.13 -2.20
N LEU A 137 -22.40 -19.12 -1.34
CA LEU A 137 -21.84 -20.28 -0.63
C LEU A 137 -21.70 -19.96 0.85
N THR A 138 -21.80 -20.99 1.69
CA THR A 138 -21.45 -20.83 3.11
C THR A 138 -19.91 -20.69 3.25
N PRO A 139 -19.40 -20.05 4.32
CA PRO A 139 -17.97 -19.98 4.58
C PRO A 139 -17.27 -21.33 4.55
N THR A 140 -17.89 -22.36 5.12
CA THR A 140 -17.37 -23.73 5.12
C THR A 140 -17.29 -24.32 3.70
N ALA A 141 -18.32 -24.11 2.89
CA ALA A 141 -18.35 -24.60 1.51
C ALA A 141 -17.29 -23.88 0.64
N LEU A 142 -17.08 -22.58 0.89
CA LEU A 142 -16.08 -21.78 0.19
C LEU A 142 -14.65 -22.28 0.53
N ARG A 143 -14.38 -22.57 1.81
CA ARG A 143 -13.12 -23.16 2.27
C ARG A 143 -12.85 -24.54 1.65
N LEU A 144 -13.83 -25.44 1.67
CA LEU A 144 -13.70 -26.78 1.11
C LEU A 144 -13.45 -26.79 -0.39
N GLY A 145 -14.04 -25.83 -1.11
CA GLY A 145 -13.79 -25.64 -2.55
C GLY A 145 -12.33 -25.27 -2.85
N ALA A 146 -11.72 -24.43 -2.00
CA ALA A 146 -10.33 -24.01 -2.14
C ALA A 146 -9.32 -25.10 -1.72
N SER A 147 -9.63 -25.90 -0.71
CA SER A 147 -8.74 -26.97 -0.21
C SER A 147 -8.45 -28.08 -1.24
N ARG A 148 -9.20 -28.14 -2.33
CA ARG A 148 -8.95 -29.04 -3.46
C ARG A 148 -7.88 -28.54 -4.42
N GLU A 149 -7.52 -27.26 -4.35
CA GLU A 149 -6.52 -26.62 -5.23
C GLU A 149 -5.16 -26.37 -4.55
N THR A 150 -5.09 -26.50 -3.23
CA THR A 150 -3.86 -26.17 -2.48
C THR A 150 -3.45 -27.31 -1.55
N THR A 151 -2.32 -27.93 -1.80
CA THR A 151 -1.63 -28.81 -0.83
C THR A 151 -1.05 -27.92 0.27
N ALA A 152 -1.74 -27.86 1.41
CA ALA A 152 -1.38 -27.04 2.55
C ALA A 152 -0.09 -27.50 3.22
N SER A 153 0.83 -26.58 3.44
CA SER A 153 1.92 -26.73 4.41
C SER A 153 1.34 -26.65 5.83
N LYS A 154 1.27 -27.80 6.51
CA LYS A 154 0.92 -27.87 7.92
C LYS A 154 2.15 -27.55 8.76
N ASN A 155 2.14 -26.43 9.47
CA ASN A 155 2.98 -26.26 10.64
C ASN A 155 2.15 -25.65 11.78
N ALA A 156 1.76 -26.49 12.72
CA ALA A 156 1.15 -26.12 13.97
C ALA A 156 2.18 -26.30 15.10
N GLY A 157 2.35 -25.30 15.94
CA GLY A 157 3.12 -25.39 17.16
C GLY A 157 3.58 -24.04 17.70
N GLY A 158 2.78 -23.38 18.55
CA GLY A 158 3.20 -22.18 19.28
C GLY A 158 2.00 -21.35 19.78
N THR A 159 2.08 -20.84 20.98
CA THR A 159 1.03 -20.09 21.71
C THR A 159 0.67 -18.72 21.12
N ALA A 160 1.37 -18.22 20.11
CA ALA A 160 0.98 -17.07 19.29
C ALA A 160 0.48 -17.60 17.94
N THR A 161 -0.75 -17.27 17.55
CA THR A 161 -1.34 -17.76 16.30
C THR A 161 -0.57 -17.20 15.11
N GLN A 162 0.29 -18.02 14.54
CA GLN A 162 0.97 -17.70 13.28
C GLN A 162 -0.01 -17.92 12.14
N ILE A 163 -0.25 -16.85 11.37
CA ILE A 163 -1.17 -16.85 10.25
C ILE A 163 -0.33 -16.79 8.98
N SER A 164 -0.60 -17.70 8.05
CA SER A 164 0.03 -17.71 6.73
C SER A 164 -1.02 -17.36 5.67
N LEU A 165 -0.72 -16.36 4.83
CA LEU A 165 -1.62 -15.84 3.81
C LEU A 165 -0.90 -15.80 2.47
N ARG A 166 -1.50 -16.39 1.43
CA ARG A 166 -1.08 -16.17 0.06
C ARG A 166 -1.77 -14.93 -0.48
N LEU A 167 -1.01 -13.89 -0.80
CA LEU A 167 -1.49 -12.61 -1.34
C LEU A 167 -1.18 -12.54 -2.83
N PRO A 168 -2.16 -12.74 -3.70
CA PRO A 168 -1.94 -12.66 -5.14
C PRO A 168 -1.68 -11.21 -5.58
N ALA A 169 -0.83 -11.06 -6.60
CA ALA A 169 -0.58 -9.85 -7.34
C ALA A 169 -1.12 -10.00 -8.77
N ARG A 170 -1.38 -8.88 -9.46
CA ARG A 170 -1.62 -8.92 -10.90
C ARG A 170 -0.33 -9.20 -11.65
N ALA A 171 -0.40 -10.10 -12.62
CA ALA A 171 0.72 -10.34 -13.54
C ALA A 171 0.75 -9.27 -14.65
N PRO A 172 1.95 -8.90 -15.11
CA PRO A 172 3.27 -9.28 -14.58
C PRO A 172 3.58 -8.66 -13.22
N PHE A 173 4.47 -9.30 -12.42
CA PHE A 173 4.82 -8.85 -11.07
C PHE A 173 6.34 -8.93 -10.84
N ASP A 174 7.02 -7.78 -10.80
CA ASP A 174 8.44 -7.68 -10.46
C ASP A 174 8.66 -7.74 -8.93
N GLY A 175 8.32 -8.88 -8.33
CA GLY A 175 8.53 -9.11 -6.89
C GLY A 175 10.01 -9.10 -6.52
N ALA A 176 10.89 -9.59 -7.38
CA ALA A 176 12.34 -9.59 -7.16
C ALA A 176 12.89 -8.16 -7.05
N GLY A 177 12.43 -7.25 -7.92
CA GLY A 177 12.82 -5.85 -7.85
C GLY A 177 12.35 -5.15 -6.57
N LEU A 178 11.15 -5.50 -6.06
CA LEU A 178 10.68 -5.02 -4.75
C LEU A 178 11.55 -5.54 -3.60
N MET A 179 11.86 -6.83 -3.56
CA MET A 179 12.70 -7.41 -2.49
C MET A 179 14.12 -6.82 -2.54
N ALA A 180 14.69 -6.62 -3.71
CA ALA A 180 15.97 -5.94 -3.88
C ALA A 180 15.93 -4.49 -3.35
N PHE A 181 14.83 -3.77 -3.60
CA PHE A 181 14.63 -2.42 -3.04
C PHE A 181 14.59 -2.45 -1.51
N PHE A 182 13.81 -3.36 -0.91
CA PHE A 182 13.75 -3.47 0.56
C PHE A 182 15.09 -3.88 1.16
N ALA A 183 15.80 -4.84 0.55
CA ALA A 183 17.12 -5.26 1.01
C ALA A 183 18.14 -4.10 0.96
N ALA A 184 18.11 -3.28 -0.10
CA ALA A 184 18.97 -2.12 -0.21
C ALA A 184 18.70 -1.05 0.86
N HIS A 185 17.47 -0.96 1.37
CA HIS A 185 17.01 0.09 2.30
C HIS A 185 16.70 -0.41 3.71
N ALA A 186 16.91 -1.69 4.01
CA ALA A 186 16.58 -2.29 5.30
C ALA A 186 17.34 -1.62 6.45
N ILE A 187 16.61 -1.28 7.51
CA ILE A 187 17.16 -0.70 8.74
C ILE A 187 17.50 -1.83 9.69
N ALA A 188 18.76 -1.90 10.13
CA ALA A 188 19.19 -2.87 11.13
C ALA A 188 18.35 -2.78 12.42
N ASP A 189 18.07 -3.91 13.04
CA ASP A 189 17.25 -4.08 14.23
C ASP A 189 15.74 -3.78 14.05
N VAL A 190 15.31 -3.26 12.88
CA VAL A 190 13.89 -3.03 12.53
C VAL A 190 13.45 -3.99 11.43
N GLU A 191 14.30 -4.18 10.43
CA GLU A 191 13.99 -4.93 9.21
C GLU A 191 15.05 -5.98 8.90
N THR A 192 14.59 -7.13 8.42
CA THR A 192 15.45 -8.13 7.78
C THR A 192 14.96 -8.30 6.34
N ALA A 193 15.86 -8.20 5.38
CA ALA A 193 15.50 -8.35 3.97
C ALA A 193 16.64 -8.98 3.16
N ASP A 194 16.26 -9.80 2.20
CA ASP A 194 17.14 -10.41 1.21
C ASP A 194 16.48 -10.38 -0.20
N ALA A 195 17.03 -11.15 -1.15
CA ALA A 195 16.51 -11.19 -2.53
C ALA A 195 15.09 -11.80 -2.64
N HIS A 196 14.60 -12.50 -1.62
CA HIS A 196 13.36 -13.26 -1.67
C HIS A 196 12.40 -12.97 -0.54
N SER A 197 12.87 -12.31 0.52
CA SER A 197 12.10 -12.09 1.73
C SER A 197 12.30 -10.70 2.34
N PHE A 198 11.27 -10.27 3.08
CA PHE A 198 11.28 -9.05 3.89
C PHE A 198 10.52 -9.32 5.19
N ALA A 199 11.11 -9.01 6.33
CA ALA A 199 10.47 -9.20 7.63
C ALA A 199 10.69 -8.00 8.54
N ARG A 200 9.67 -7.67 9.35
CA ARG A 200 9.71 -6.62 10.39
C ARG A 200 8.56 -6.71 11.37
N SER A 201 8.68 -5.95 12.46
CA SER A 201 7.54 -5.60 13.31
C SER A 201 6.81 -4.37 12.74
N VAL A 202 5.49 -4.29 12.98
CA VAL A 202 4.61 -3.19 12.55
C VAL A 202 3.68 -2.79 13.67
N GLN A 203 3.47 -1.48 13.86
CA GLN A 203 2.46 -0.98 14.77
C GLN A 203 1.10 -1.00 14.08
N LEU A 204 0.13 -1.64 14.72
CA LEU A 204 -1.24 -1.77 14.28
C LEU A 204 -2.19 -1.17 15.32
N PRO A 205 -3.47 -0.90 14.98
CA PRO A 205 -4.42 -0.30 15.92
C PRO A 205 -4.60 -1.08 17.23
N GLY A 206 -4.57 -2.39 17.19
CA GLY A 206 -4.78 -3.28 18.36
C GLY A 206 -3.50 -3.81 18.98
N GLY A 207 -2.31 -3.35 18.57
CA GLY A 207 -1.03 -3.77 19.15
C GLY A 207 0.07 -3.97 18.12
N VAL A 208 1.14 -4.66 18.51
CA VAL A 208 2.26 -4.94 17.62
C VAL A 208 1.99 -6.21 16.80
N GLY A 209 2.26 -6.12 15.51
CA GLY A 209 2.31 -7.28 14.62
C GLY A 209 3.74 -7.57 14.17
N GLN A 210 4.02 -8.83 13.84
CA GLN A 210 5.24 -9.24 13.14
C GLN A 210 4.85 -9.83 11.80
N ILE A 211 5.55 -9.42 10.75
CA ILE A 211 5.34 -9.91 9.39
C ILE A 211 6.63 -10.47 8.80
N GLU A 212 6.48 -11.52 8.03
CA GLU A 212 7.49 -12.02 7.09
C GLU A 212 6.82 -12.24 5.74
N LEU A 213 7.35 -11.60 4.70
CA LEU A 213 6.88 -11.62 3.33
C LEU A 213 7.88 -12.39 2.49
N ARG A 214 7.43 -13.40 1.74
CA ARG A 214 8.27 -14.17 0.82
C ARG A 214 7.62 -14.23 -0.55
N LEU A 215 8.42 -14.16 -1.61
CA LEU A 215 7.91 -14.39 -2.95
C LEU A 215 7.37 -15.82 -3.08
N ASP A 216 6.19 -15.96 -3.69
CA ASP A 216 5.51 -17.24 -3.91
C ASP A 216 5.12 -17.36 -5.39
N GLY A 217 6.01 -17.97 -6.17
CA GLY A 217 5.89 -18.01 -7.62
C GLY A 217 6.06 -16.64 -8.29
N ALA A 218 5.45 -16.49 -9.46
CA ALA A 218 5.59 -15.30 -10.30
C ALA A 218 4.49 -14.24 -10.05
N ASP A 219 3.48 -14.55 -9.23
CA ASP A 219 2.25 -13.74 -9.13
C ASP A 219 1.69 -13.62 -7.71
N ALA A 220 2.47 -13.97 -6.69
CA ALA A 220 2.00 -13.88 -5.31
C ALA A 220 3.13 -13.67 -4.31
N VAL A 221 2.71 -13.28 -3.09
CA VAL A 221 3.57 -13.17 -1.92
C VAL A 221 2.93 -13.99 -0.78
N LEU A 222 3.72 -14.83 -0.13
CA LEU A 222 3.36 -15.47 1.11
C LEU A 222 3.62 -14.50 2.25
N CYS A 223 2.58 -14.13 2.98
CA CYS A 223 2.64 -13.30 4.18
C CYS A 223 2.45 -14.17 5.40
N MET A 224 3.48 -14.30 6.21
CA MET A 224 3.39 -14.90 7.54
C MET A 224 3.27 -13.79 8.57
N ALA A 225 2.23 -13.85 9.41
CA ALA A 225 1.94 -12.83 10.40
C ALA A 225 1.75 -13.41 11.79
N ARG A 226 2.23 -12.69 12.79
CA ARG A 226 1.89 -12.89 14.21
C ARG A 226 1.29 -11.59 14.71
N LEU A 227 0.11 -11.64 15.30
CA LEU A 227 -0.65 -10.48 15.74
C LEU A 227 -1.00 -10.59 17.22
N GLU A 228 -0.89 -9.50 17.94
CA GLU A 228 -1.44 -9.39 19.30
C GLU A 228 -2.96 -9.37 19.28
N ASN A 229 -3.57 -8.71 18.28
CA ASN A 229 -5.01 -8.67 18.07
C ASN A 229 -5.37 -9.17 16.67
N ILE A 230 -6.13 -10.25 16.59
CA ILE A 230 -6.55 -10.86 15.31
C ILE A 230 -7.44 -9.90 14.48
N ALA A 231 -8.11 -8.96 15.09
CA ALA A 231 -8.93 -7.96 14.39
C ALA A 231 -8.09 -7.03 13.49
N ASP A 232 -6.78 -6.93 13.74
CA ASP A 232 -5.86 -6.14 12.92
C ASP A 232 -5.48 -6.83 11.60
N LEU A 233 -5.88 -8.10 11.40
CA LEU A 233 -5.46 -8.86 10.22
C LEU A 233 -5.92 -8.22 8.91
N SER A 234 -7.13 -7.70 8.86
CA SER A 234 -7.65 -6.98 7.67
C SER A 234 -6.82 -5.73 7.37
N THR A 235 -6.53 -4.93 8.38
CA THR A 235 -5.68 -3.72 8.28
C THR A 235 -4.27 -4.10 7.83
N LEU A 236 -3.69 -5.16 8.42
CA LEU A 236 -2.37 -5.64 8.04
C LEU A 236 -2.32 -6.07 6.56
N VAL A 237 -3.29 -6.88 6.13
CA VAL A 237 -3.36 -7.32 4.72
C VAL A 237 -3.43 -6.12 3.77
N SER A 238 -4.24 -5.12 4.07
CA SER A 238 -4.35 -3.90 3.27
C SER A 238 -3.03 -3.11 3.23
N ARG A 239 -2.33 -3.01 4.38
CA ARG A 239 -1.03 -2.33 4.45
C ARG A 239 0.06 -3.09 3.68
N VAL A 240 0.08 -4.43 3.77
CA VAL A 240 1.02 -5.28 3.00
C VAL A 240 0.73 -5.17 1.50
N ARG A 241 -0.53 -5.20 1.07
CA ARG A 241 -0.89 -5.02 -0.33
C ARG A 241 -0.41 -3.67 -0.86
N ARG A 242 -0.58 -2.60 -0.09
CA ARG A 242 -0.10 -1.26 -0.44
C ARG A 242 1.44 -1.16 -0.40
N LEU A 243 2.11 -1.78 0.59
CA LEU A 243 3.57 -1.83 0.67
C LEU A 243 4.19 -2.43 -0.59
N LEU A 244 3.56 -3.47 -1.13
CA LEU A 244 4.05 -4.25 -2.28
C LEU A 244 3.36 -3.87 -3.59
N ASP A 245 2.44 -2.88 -3.56
CA ASP A 245 1.69 -2.42 -4.74
C ASP A 245 1.00 -3.59 -5.49
N LEU A 246 0.43 -4.55 -4.73
CA LEU A 246 -0.11 -5.78 -5.30
C LEU A 246 -1.34 -5.56 -6.19
N ASP A 247 -2.02 -4.42 -6.03
CA ASP A 247 -3.25 -4.08 -6.73
C ASP A 247 -3.02 -3.30 -8.04
N ALA A 248 -1.77 -2.91 -8.33
CA ALA A 248 -1.44 -2.15 -9.54
C ALA A 248 -1.79 -2.92 -10.82
N ASP A 249 -2.37 -2.22 -11.80
CA ASP A 249 -2.62 -2.75 -13.14
C ASP A 249 -1.34 -2.70 -13.98
N SER A 250 -0.42 -3.60 -13.66
CA SER A 250 0.88 -3.63 -14.31
C SER A 250 0.80 -3.85 -15.81
N ALA A 251 -0.20 -4.59 -16.29
CA ALA A 251 -0.37 -4.78 -17.73
C ALA A 251 -0.71 -3.47 -18.43
N ALA A 252 -1.65 -2.68 -17.89
CA ALA A 252 -2.01 -1.37 -18.43
C ALA A 252 -0.87 -0.34 -18.29
N ILE A 253 -0.12 -0.39 -17.17
CA ILE A 253 1.05 0.46 -16.94
C ILE A 253 2.13 0.15 -17.99
N ASP A 254 2.48 -1.13 -18.14
CA ASP A 254 3.51 -1.59 -19.06
C ASP A 254 3.14 -1.29 -20.52
N GLU A 255 1.86 -1.50 -20.90
CA GLU A 255 1.35 -1.15 -22.23
C GLU A 255 1.47 0.34 -22.50
N SER A 256 1.01 1.17 -21.56
CA SER A 256 1.04 2.64 -21.70
C SER A 256 2.46 3.17 -21.82
N LEU A 257 3.38 2.72 -20.97
CA LEU A 257 4.77 3.17 -20.99
C LEU A 257 5.54 2.62 -22.21
N SER A 258 5.24 1.41 -22.67
CA SER A 258 5.86 0.82 -23.88
C SER A 258 5.47 1.54 -25.17
N ALA A 259 4.43 2.34 -25.16
CA ALA A 259 4.09 3.22 -26.30
C ALA A 259 5.15 4.31 -26.55
N ASP A 260 5.95 4.67 -25.55
CA ASP A 260 7.12 5.53 -25.70
C ASP A 260 8.35 4.66 -26.08
N PRO A 261 8.98 4.89 -27.26
CA PRO A 261 10.13 4.09 -27.70
C PRO A 261 11.30 4.08 -26.71
N THR A 262 11.46 5.09 -25.88
CA THR A 262 12.49 5.17 -24.86
C THR A 262 12.22 4.19 -23.72
N PHE A 263 10.95 3.99 -23.37
CA PHE A 263 10.54 3.11 -22.28
C PHE A 263 10.31 1.67 -22.70
N ALA A 264 9.98 1.37 -23.96
CA ALA A 264 9.74 0.01 -24.43
C ALA A 264 10.86 -1.00 -24.03
N PRO A 265 12.17 -0.71 -24.23
CA PRO A 265 13.23 -1.60 -23.80
C PRO A 265 13.38 -1.68 -22.27
N LEU A 266 13.04 -0.63 -21.52
CA LEU A 266 13.09 -0.62 -20.05
C LEU A 266 11.99 -1.49 -19.45
N VAL A 267 10.76 -1.36 -19.98
CA VAL A 267 9.60 -2.17 -19.60
C VAL A 267 9.83 -3.62 -19.94
N SER A 268 10.30 -3.92 -21.17
CA SER A 268 10.61 -5.29 -21.59
C SER A 268 11.67 -5.96 -20.71
N ALA A 269 12.62 -5.19 -20.19
CA ALA A 269 13.67 -5.70 -19.28
C ALA A 269 13.16 -5.93 -17.84
N ARG A 270 12.10 -5.26 -17.42
CA ARG A 270 11.49 -5.36 -16.08
C ARG A 270 9.97 -5.19 -16.17
N PRO A 271 9.25 -6.18 -16.70
CA PRO A 271 7.79 -6.13 -16.78
C PRO A 271 7.19 -6.22 -15.39
N GLY A 272 6.09 -5.51 -15.17
CA GLY A 272 5.36 -5.53 -13.92
C GLY A 272 6.05 -4.83 -12.75
N LEU A 273 6.86 -3.81 -13.04
CA LEU A 273 7.52 -2.99 -12.03
C LEU A 273 6.50 -2.45 -11.03
N ARG A 274 6.85 -2.44 -9.73
CA ARG A 274 5.97 -2.05 -8.63
C ARG A 274 6.49 -0.81 -7.90
N LEU A 275 5.55 0.00 -7.44
CA LEU A 275 5.83 1.14 -6.60
C LEU A 275 6.02 0.66 -5.14
N PRO A 276 7.24 0.72 -4.56
CA PRO A 276 7.42 0.34 -3.16
C PRO A 276 6.62 1.28 -2.26
N GLY A 277 5.63 0.78 -1.56
CA GLY A 277 4.76 1.55 -0.67
C GLY A 277 5.37 1.85 0.71
N SER A 278 4.48 2.15 1.66
CA SER A 278 4.82 2.50 3.04
C SER A 278 3.87 1.79 4.01
N LEU A 279 4.38 1.40 5.18
CA LEU A 279 3.59 0.86 6.29
C LEU A 279 3.20 1.95 7.29
N ASP A 280 4.07 2.98 7.44
CA ASP A 280 3.87 4.08 8.38
C ASP A 280 4.31 5.41 7.77
N ILE A 281 3.48 6.44 7.92
CA ILE A 281 3.69 7.77 7.33
C ILE A 281 4.86 8.49 7.98
N ALA A 282 4.89 8.52 9.32
CA ALA A 282 5.91 9.23 10.10
C ALA A 282 7.28 8.58 9.89
N GLU A 283 7.37 7.26 9.97
CA GLU A 283 8.59 6.53 9.67
C GLU A 283 9.11 6.87 8.28
N THR A 284 8.25 6.84 7.25
CA THR A 284 8.66 7.13 5.87
C THR A 284 9.15 8.56 5.72
N LEU A 285 8.53 9.52 6.41
CA LEU A 285 9.00 10.90 6.47
C LEU A 285 10.41 11.00 7.07
N PHE A 286 10.64 10.41 8.25
CA PHE A 286 11.96 10.45 8.90
C PHE A 286 13.04 9.75 8.08
N ARG A 287 12.75 8.58 7.51
CA ARG A 287 13.66 7.88 6.59
C ARG A 287 14.05 8.76 5.41
N THR A 288 13.09 9.50 4.85
CA THR A 288 13.33 10.38 3.69
C THR A 288 14.17 11.59 4.07
N ILE A 289 13.86 12.29 5.18
CA ILE A 289 14.63 13.48 5.61
C ILE A 289 16.07 13.08 6.01
N ILE A 290 16.23 11.98 6.73
CA ILE A 290 17.55 11.48 7.14
C ILE A 290 18.38 11.07 5.92
N GLY A 291 17.74 10.48 4.90
CA GLY A 291 18.38 10.06 3.66
C GLY A 291 18.78 11.18 2.70
N GLN A 292 18.32 12.42 2.94
CA GLN A 292 18.67 13.57 2.07
C GLN A 292 20.19 13.79 2.00
N GLN A 293 20.72 13.92 0.77
CA GLN A 293 22.12 14.27 0.49
C GLN A 293 23.17 13.32 1.11
N ILE A 294 22.80 12.08 1.40
CA ILE A 294 23.74 11.04 1.84
C ILE A 294 23.48 9.74 1.07
N SER A 295 24.45 8.84 1.07
CA SER A 295 24.26 7.53 0.45
C SER A 295 23.23 6.68 1.22
N VAL A 296 22.59 5.73 0.54
CA VAL A 296 21.66 4.77 1.16
C VAL A 296 22.33 4.02 2.32
N ALA A 297 23.59 3.62 2.16
CA ALA A 297 24.34 2.95 3.23
C ALA A 297 24.52 3.85 4.46
N SER A 298 24.86 5.13 4.27
CA SER A 298 24.97 6.09 5.37
C SER A 298 23.61 6.35 6.04
N ALA A 299 22.54 6.44 5.27
CA ALA A 299 21.18 6.61 5.81
C ALA A 299 20.80 5.40 6.68
N ARG A 300 21.04 4.17 6.22
CA ARG A 300 20.79 2.93 6.99
C ARG A 300 21.53 2.92 8.32
N THR A 301 22.79 3.35 8.34
CA THR A 301 23.59 3.44 9.59
C THR A 301 22.98 4.43 10.59
N VAL A 302 22.58 5.61 10.12
CA VAL A 302 21.94 6.63 10.98
C VAL A 302 20.60 6.14 11.49
N LEU A 303 19.77 5.57 10.63
CA LEU A 303 18.45 5.04 10.98
C LEU A 303 18.54 3.87 11.96
N GLY A 304 19.46 2.93 11.76
CA GLY A 304 19.67 1.80 12.68
C GLY A 304 20.12 2.26 14.07
N ARG A 305 21.03 3.27 14.13
CA ARG A 305 21.40 3.86 15.42
C ARG A 305 20.20 4.54 16.08
N LEU A 306 19.45 5.35 15.33
CA LEU A 306 18.26 6.02 15.84
C LEU A 306 17.26 5.04 16.42
N SER A 307 16.98 3.94 15.71
CA SER A 307 16.05 2.90 16.16
C SER A 307 16.54 2.20 17.41
N ARG A 308 17.81 1.84 17.47
CA ARG A 308 18.40 1.15 18.63
C ARG A 308 18.42 2.01 19.90
N GLU A 309 18.68 3.31 19.75
CA GLU A 309 18.85 4.21 20.89
C GLU A 309 17.53 4.83 21.37
N LEU A 310 16.50 4.94 20.48
CA LEU A 310 15.27 5.68 20.82
C LEU A 310 14.03 4.82 20.91
N SER A 311 13.93 3.70 20.17
CA SER A 311 12.70 2.93 20.17
C SER A 311 12.47 2.21 21.50
N ALA A 312 11.39 2.53 22.18
CA ALA A 312 10.96 1.84 23.39
C ALA A 312 10.50 0.40 23.13
N THR A 313 10.07 0.11 21.89
CA THR A 313 9.64 -1.23 21.48
C THR A 313 10.65 -1.84 20.52
N PRO A 314 11.44 -2.85 20.93
CA PRO A 314 12.41 -3.50 20.08
C PRO A 314 11.80 -3.99 18.75
N GLY A 315 12.48 -3.74 17.65
CA GLY A 315 12.01 -4.14 16.32
C GLY A 315 11.02 -3.16 15.66
N LEU A 316 10.59 -2.10 16.34
CA LEU A 316 9.87 -0.99 15.74
C LEU A 316 10.80 0.19 15.47
N PHE A 317 10.42 1.02 14.49
CA PHE A 317 11.02 2.34 14.30
C PHE A 317 10.52 3.29 15.40
N PRO A 318 11.36 4.22 15.91
CA PRO A 318 10.94 5.13 16.98
C PRO A 318 9.77 6.02 16.53
N THR A 319 8.88 6.29 17.45
CA THR A 319 7.74 7.19 17.27
C THR A 319 8.20 8.66 17.10
N ALA A 320 7.33 9.49 16.56
CA ALA A 320 7.60 10.93 16.48
C ALA A 320 7.85 11.55 17.86
N LEU A 321 7.16 11.09 18.91
CA LEU A 321 7.35 11.55 20.28
C LEU A 321 8.75 11.22 20.79
N GLU A 322 9.19 9.96 20.67
CA GLU A 322 10.53 9.52 21.08
C GLU A 322 11.64 10.30 20.36
N ILE A 323 11.46 10.58 19.05
CA ILE A 323 12.41 11.39 18.28
C ILE A 323 12.38 12.85 18.75
N ALA A 324 11.22 13.42 19.05
CA ALA A 324 11.09 14.80 19.52
C ALA A 324 11.76 15.02 20.88
N GLU A 325 11.61 14.07 21.80
CA GLU A 325 12.14 14.14 23.16
C GLU A 325 13.64 13.81 23.25
N HIS A 326 14.07 12.77 22.54
CA HIS A 326 15.40 12.19 22.75
C HIS A 326 16.33 12.31 21.52
N GLY A 327 15.78 12.63 20.34
CA GLY A 327 16.52 12.63 19.07
C GLY A 327 17.71 13.60 19.03
N ALA A 328 17.67 14.69 19.79
CA ALA A 328 18.78 15.65 19.85
C ALA A 328 20.09 15.02 20.38
N GLY A 329 20.00 14.05 21.27
CA GLY A 329 21.14 13.28 21.79
C GLY A 329 21.76 12.31 20.79
N VAL A 330 20.97 11.81 19.84
CA VAL A 330 21.34 10.70 18.92
C VAL A 330 21.67 11.22 17.52
N LEU A 331 20.89 12.16 16.99
CA LEU A 331 21.07 12.69 15.63
C LEU A 331 22.38 13.44 15.49
N ARG A 332 23.10 13.17 14.41
CA ARG A 332 24.37 13.80 14.05
C ARG A 332 24.30 14.31 12.62
N GLY A 333 25.08 15.32 12.30
CA GLY A 333 25.19 15.91 10.97
C GLY A 333 24.91 17.42 10.96
N PRO A 334 24.61 18.00 9.79
CA PRO A 334 24.35 19.44 9.67
C PRO A 334 23.21 19.89 10.59
N ALA A 335 23.44 20.98 11.35
CA ALA A 335 22.48 21.48 12.33
C ALA A 335 21.09 21.80 11.73
N THR A 336 21.06 22.22 10.47
CA THR A 336 19.81 22.46 9.73
C THR A 336 18.99 21.19 9.57
N ARG A 337 19.62 20.06 9.18
CA ARG A 337 18.95 18.76 9.03
C ARG A 337 18.43 18.26 10.38
N VAL A 338 19.25 18.33 11.43
CA VAL A 338 18.82 17.93 12.80
C VAL A 338 17.60 18.75 13.22
N ARG A 339 17.62 20.07 13.01
CA ARG A 339 16.47 20.94 13.30
C ARG A 339 15.22 20.55 12.50
N SER A 340 15.36 20.22 11.22
CA SER A 340 14.23 19.79 10.38
C SER A 340 13.62 18.47 10.89
N ILE A 341 14.45 17.50 11.26
CA ILE A 341 13.98 16.21 11.81
C ILE A 341 13.23 16.44 13.13
N LEU A 342 13.84 17.17 14.06
CA LEU A 342 13.24 17.45 15.37
C LEU A 342 12.00 18.34 15.25
N GLY A 343 11.97 19.29 14.31
CA GLY A 343 10.79 20.11 14.01
C GLY A 343 9.62 19.29 13.49
N ALA A 344 9.87 18.40 12.52
CA ALA A 344 8.86 17.47 12.01
C ALA A 344 8.36 16.51 13.10
N ALA A 345 9.27 16.00 13.94
CA ALA A 345 8.93 15.11 15.03
C ALA A 345 8.01 15.77 16.06
N ARG A 346 8.31 17.01 16.47
CA ARG A 346 7.46 17.80 17.37
C ARG A 346 6.10 18.08 16.76
N ALA A 347 6.07 18.52 15.50
CA ALA A 347 4.83 18.84 14.80
C ALA A 347 3.88 17.62 14.66
N ILE A 348 4.43 16.41 14.49
CA ILE A 348 3.63 15.18 14.50
C ILE A 348 3.19 14.83 15.92
N ALA A 349 4.10 14.92 16.90
CA ALA A 349 3.83 14.53 18.28
C ALA A 349 2.79 15.43 18.97
N ASP A 350 2.80 16.74 18.68
CA ASP A 350 1.82 17.69 19.23
C ASP A 350 0.55 17.85 18.37
N GLY A 351 0.49 17.15 17.24
CA GLY A 351 -0.68 17.14 16.34
C GLY A 351 -0.79 18.36 15.43
N SER A 352 0.16 19.30 15.44
CA SER A 352 0.16 20.45 14.53
C SER A 352 0.42 20.06 13.07
N LEU A 353 1.09 18.91 12.83
CA LEU A 353 1.16 18.23 11.55
C LEU A 353 0.39 16.92 11.64
N SER A 354 -0.80 16.90 11.10
CA SER A 354 -1.56 15.67 10.87
C SER A 354 -1.45 15.27 9.39
N LEU A 355 -1.00 14.05 9.13
CA LEU A 355 -0.92 13.44 7.80
C LEU A 355 -1.80 12.19 7.79
N ASP A 356 -2.62 12.06 6.76
CA ASP A 356 -3.62 11.00 6.65
C ASP A 356 -3.67 10.40 5.23
N LEU A 357 -3.94 9.10 5.13
CA LEU A 357 -4.10 8.40 3.84
C LEU A 357 -5.28 8.92 2.99
N GLY A 358 -6.27 9.54 3.64
CA GLY A 358 -7.42 10.18 2.98
C GLY A 358 -7.18 11.61 2.52
N MET A 359 -5.98 12.15 2.70
CA MET A 359 -5.66 13.53 2.32
C MET A 359 -5.49 13.66 0.80
N PRO A 360 -5.93 14.76 0.16
CA PRO A 360 -5.55 15.08 -1.22
C PRO A 360 -4.04 15.22 -1.38
N THR A 361 -3.50 14.82 -2.53
CA THR A 361 -2.04 14.88 -2.77
C THR A 361 -1.49 16.30 -2.69
N ASP A 362 -2.23 17.29 -3.19
CA ASP A 362 -1.84 18.70 -3.13
C ASP A 362 -1.81 19.25 -1.70
N GLU A 363 -2.82 18.89 -0.88
CA GLU A 363 -2.85 19.24 0.53
C GLU A 363 -1.73 18.52 1.30
N PHE A 364 -1.53 17.22 1.05
CA PHE A 364 -0.47 16.42 1.65
C PHE A 364 0.92 17.03 1.37
N THR A 365 1.19 17.37 0.12
CA THR A 365 2.46 17.99 -0.27
C THR A 365 2.62 19.42 0.25
N THR A 366 1.54 20.20 0.31
CA THR A 366 1.54 21.54 0.88
C THR A 366 1.87 21.54 2.37
N ARG A 367 1.23 20.65 3.16
CA ARG A 367 1.51 20.50 4.58
C ARG A 367 2.97 20.07 4.84
N LEU A 368 3.50 19.18 4.02
CA LEU A 368 4.89 18.75 4.13
C LEU A 368 5.87 19.86 3.78
N THR A 369 5.64 20.60 2.70
CA THR A 369 6.53 21.68 2.26
C THR A 369 6.49 22.90 3.17
N ALA A 370 5.48 23.03 4.03
CA ALA A 370 5.46 24.03 5.10
C ALA A 370 6.50 23.76 6.20
N LEU A 371 7.02 22.53 6.30
CA LEU A 371 8.05 22.20 7.27
C LEU A 371 9.44 22.65 6.78
N PRO A 372 10.25 23.28 7.64
CA PRO A 372 11.62 23.64 7.28
C PRO A 372 12.45 22.42 6.83
N GLY A 373 13.11 22.54 5.68
CA GLY A 373 13.98 21.50 5.13
C GLY A 373 13.26 20.41 4.32
N ILE A 374 11.95 20.53 4.13
CA ILE A 374 11.17 19.66 3.24
C ILE A 374 10.84 20.42 1.97
N GLY A 375 11.46 20.00 0.86
CA GLY A 375 11.22 20.56 -0.46
C GLY A 375 10.20 19.74 -1.28
N PRO A 376 9.84 20.25 -2.50
CA PRO A 376 8.88 19.58 -3.39
C PRO A 376 9.28 18.15 -3.73
N TRP A 377 10.58 17.85 -3.88
CA TRP A 377 11.05 16.49 -4.14
C TRP A 377 10.68 15.55 -2.99
N THR A 378 10.97 15.94 -1.74
CA THR A 378 10.65 15.10 -0.55
C THR A 378 9.17 14.91 -0.39
N ALA A 379 8.38 15.98 -0.56
CA ALA A 379 6.92 15.92 -0.45
C ALA A 379 6.31 15.03 -1.56
N GLY A 380 6.78 15.16 -2.80
CA GLY A 380 6.35 14.31 -3.91
C GLY A 380 6.75 12.85 -3.71
N TYR A 381 7.96 12.57 -3.24
CA TYR A 381 8.40 11.21 -2.93
C TYR A 381 7.53 10.55 -1.85
N LEU A 382 7.18 11.31 -0.80
CA LEU A 382 6.26 10.83 0.23
C LEU A 382 4.85 10.59 -0.30
N ALA A 383 4.31 11.50 -1.10
CA ALA A 383 2.99 11.31 -1.72
C ALA A 383 2.97 10.07 -2.62
N MET A 384 4.01 9.85 -3.40
CA MET A 384 4.19 8.64 -4.21
C MET A 384 4.19 7.38 -3.34
N ARG A 385 5.02 7.34 -2.27
CA ARG A 385 5.23 6.14 -1.44
C ARG A 385 4.09 5.86 -0.45
N VAL A 386 3.55 6.91 0.17
CA VAL A 386 2.56 6.83 1.26
C VAL A 386 1.14 6.74 0.70
N LEU A 387 0.78 7.65 -0.22
CA LEU A 387 -0.55 7.67 -0.81
C LEU A 387 -0.69 6.68 -1.98
N GLY A 388 0.43 6.11 -2.46
CA GLY A 388 0.44 5.24 -3.64
C GLY A 388 0.08 6.00 -4.92
N ASN A 389 0.41 7.32 -4.99
CA ASN A 389 0.04 8.12 -6.14
C ASN A 389 0.82 7.67 -7.38
N PRO A 390 0.14 7.18 -8.45
CA PRO A 390 0.81 6.63 -9.63
C PRO A 390 1.36 7.72 -10.57
N ASP A 391 0.98 8.99 -10.34
CA ASP A 391 1.18 10.06 -11.33
C ASP A 391 2.06 11.21 -10.82
N ILE A 392 3.17 10.90 -10.15
CA ILE A 392 4.18 11.85 -9.69
C ILE A 392 5.50 11.60 -10.41
N LEU A 393 6.04 12.63 -11.09
CA LEU A 393 7.39 12.60 -11.64
C LEU A 393 8.30 13.49 -10.81
N LEU A 394 9.32 12.90 -10.18
CA LEU A 394 10.34 13.64 -9.43
C LEU A 394 11.42 14.18 -10.37
N ALA A 395 11.02 15.03 -11.32
CA ALA A 395 11.85 15.50 -12.41
C ALA A 395 13.12 16.27 -11.99
N SER A 396 13.19 16.74 -10.75
CA SER A 396 14.39 17.38 -10.16
C SER A 396 15.36 16.38 -9.53
N ASP A 397 15.05 15.09 -9.52
CA ASP A 397 15.93 14.06 -8.98
C ASP A 397 17.19 13.90 -9.85
N LEU A 398 18.37 14.01 -9.20
CA LEU A 398 19.66 13.98 -9.91
C LEU A 398 19.93 12.64 -10.59
N VAL A 399 19.47 11.53 -10.00
CA VAL A 399 19.63 10.19 -10.57
C VAL A 399 18.72 10.03 -11.79
N MET A 400 17.46 10.52 -11.69
CA MET A 400 16.56 10.54 -12.85
C MET A 400 17.10 11.40 -13.99
N LEU A 401 17.63 12.59 -13.70
CA LEU A 401 18.22 13.48 -14.72
C LEU A 401 19.45 12.83 -15.39
N ALA A 402 20.31 12.18 -14.62
CA ALA A 402 21.46 11.47 -15.16
C ALA A 402 21.02 10.29 -16.06
N SER A 403 19.98 9.55 -15.67
CA SER A 403 19.40 8.48 -16.49
C SER A 403 18.71 9.01 -17.75
N ALA A 404 17.96 10.10 -17.62
CA ALA A 404 17.32 10.78 -18.74
C ALA A 404 18.36 11.21 -19.81
N ALA A 405 19.49 11.78 -19.37
CA ALA A 405 20.59 12.16 -20.25
C ALA A 405 21.13 10.96 -21.07
N ARG A 406 21.33 9.82 -20.42
CA ARG A 406 21.82 8.60 -21.09
C ARG A 406 20.82 8.02 -22.09
N LEU A 407 19.53 8.23 -21.84
CA LEU A 407 18.43 7.76 -22.68
C LEU A 407 18.03 8.77 -23.77
N GLY A 408 18.75 9.90 -23.91
CA GLY A 408 18.43 10.93 -24.89
C GLY A 408 17.20 11.75 -24.56
N LEU A 409 16.74 11.71 -23.29
CA LEU A 409 15.62 12.50 -22.79
C LEU A 409 16.09 13.89 -22.33
N PRO A 410 15.15 14.85 -22.11
CA PRO A 410 15.51 16.17 -21.58
C PRO A 410 16.24 16.10 -20.23
N THR A 411 17.24 16.97 -20.05
CA THR A 411 18.22 16.91 -18.96
C THR A 411 18.01 17.98 -17.87
N THR A 412 17.01 18.82 -17.98
CA THR A 412 16.65 19.78 -16.91
C THR A 412 15.31 19.40 -16.27
N ALA A 413 15.16 19.72 -14.99
CA ALA A 413 13.92 19.42 -14.26
C ALA A 413 12.65 19.91 -14.98
N ARG A 414 12.70 21.15 -15.50
CA ARG A 414 11.58 21.77 -16.21
C ARG A 414 11.26 21.07 -17.52
N THR A 415 12.26 20.77 -18.33
CA THR A 415 12.05 20.13 -19.62
C THR A 415 11.71 18.65 -19.49
N LEU A 416 12.27 17.95 -18.49
CA LEU A 416 11.90 16.57 -18.19
C LEU A 416 10.45 16.48 -17.66
N ALA A 417 10.03 17.39 -16.77
CA ALA A 417 8.64 17.45 -16.32
C ALA A 417 7.64 17.69 -17.47
N ALA A 418 7.96 18.63 -18.37
CA ALA A 418 7.13 18.90 -19.55
C ALA A 418 7.08 17.69 -20.49
N HIS A 419 8.20 17.04 -20.73
CA HIS A 419 8.29 15.82 -21.54
C HIS A 419 7.51 14.67 -20.90
N GLY A 420 7.62 14.50 -19.58
CA GLY A 420 6.96 13.43 -18.82
C GLY A 420 5.45 13.57 -18.71
N ALA A 421 4.86 14.70 -19.14
CA ALA A 421 3.41 14.84 -19.19
C ALA A 421 2.73 13.75 -20.05
N ARG A 422 3.42 13.22 -21.07
CA ARG A 422 2.96 12.12 -21.92
C ARG A 422 2.85 10.76 -21.23
N TRP A 423 3.53 10.60 -20.11
CA TRP A 423 3.52 9.36 -19.31
C TRP A 423 2.40 9.34 -18.26
N ALA A 424 1.60 10.43 -18.19
CA ALA A 424 0.42 10.42 -17.33
C ALA A 424 -0.58 9.35 -17.81
N PRO A 425 -1.24 8.65 -16.88
CA PRO A 425 -1.26 8.86 -15.43
C PRO A 425 -0.22 7.98 -14.66
N TRP A 426 0.85 7.51 -15.32
CA TRP A 426 1.80 6.53 -14.78
C TRP A 426 3.20 7.10 -14.54
N ARG A 427 3.29 8.42 -14.29
CA ARG A 427 4.57 9.14 -14.14
C ARG A 427 5.45 8.62 -13.00
N SER A 428 4.86 8.07 -11.94
CA SER A 428 5.62 7.43 -10.85
C SER A 428 6.36 6.19 -11.33
N TYR A 429 5.71 5.35 -12.12
CA TYR A 429 6.32 4.15 -12.70
C TYR A 429 7.38 4.49 -13.76
N ALA A 430 7.13 5.51 -14.58
CA ALA A 430 8.15 6.04 -15.48
C ALA A 430 9.40 6.49 -14.71
N GLY A 431 9.22 7.19 -13.60
CA GLY A 431 10.31 7.57 -12.69
C GLY A 431 11.08 6.39 -12.12
N LEU A 432 10.38 5.30 -11.74
CA LEU A 432 11.02 4.07 -11.25
C LEU A 432 11.85 3.38 -12.34
N HIS A 433 11.39 3.36 -13.59
CA HIS A 433 12.19 2.86 -14.71
C HIS A 433 13.44 3.71 -14.94
N LEU A 434 13.34 5.04 -14.85
CA LEU A 434 14.49 5.94 -14.91
C LEU A 434 15.50 5.67 -13.78
N TRP A 435 15.04 5.49 -12.54
CA TRP A 435 15.92 5.09 -11.43
C TRP A 435 16.56 3.73 -11.66
N GLY A 436 15.82 2.75 -12.15
CA GLY A 436 16.34 1.42 -12.49
C GLY A 436 17.38 1.42 -13.62
N ALA A 437 17.31 2.39 -14.53
CA ALA A 437 18.29 2.57 -15.59
C ALA A 437 19.62 3.18 -15.10
N ALA A 438 19.66 3.77 -13.90
CA ALA A 438 20.87 4.41 -13.35
C ALA A 438 21.98 3.42 -13.00
N GLY A 439 21.65 2.19 -12.67
CA GLY A 439 22.58 1.14 -12.25
C GLY A 439 23.06 0.21 -13.36
N ARG A 440 22.74 0.52 -14.62
CA ARG A 440 23.16 -0.27 -15.79
C ARG A 440 24.28 0.38 -16.58
#